data_26b60eb4a9ed18d23383513dc95751e8
#
_entry.id   26b60eb4a9ed18d23383513dc95751e8
#
_cell.length_a   1.000
_cell.length_b   1.000
_cell.length_c   1.000
_cell.angle_alpha   90.00
_cell.angle_beta   90.00
_cell.angle_gamma   90.00
#
_symmetry.space_group_name_H-M   'P 1'
#
loop_
_entity.id
_entity.type
_entity.pdbx_description
1 polymer ?
#
loop_
_entity_poly.entity_id
_entity_poly.type
_entity_poly.pdbx_seq_one_letter_code
_entity_poly.pdbx_strand_id
1 'polypeptide(L)'
;MNNKQEYLEDFKIYLKSEKNFSSHTIRAYCADVYTFLLWIGELNPLEIDPKKFSEYLYFIQQINYSKTTIARKIASIRAFYKFLYQEELIEYNPIDNIPSPKQNKKLPDFLYEDEVENILRGIKIDTPAGYRNRIILELLWVTGMRISELSGLNYENLNLEQNEIRVFGKGSKERIVLLPDKTKEGLINYIENVSDLICKKEHLPDSPLFINYNGFRLQNQSIRKALKQAVSSIQLTKHVTPHVFRHSFATKLLEHGADLRIVQELLGHASIKNTQIYTHVSIQRLKDVYNIAHPHSIPETNEPSNALLGE
;
A
#
# COMPACT_ATOMS: atom_id res chain seq x y z
N MET A 1 20.99 16.22 -28.92
CA MET A 1 20.81 15.46 -27.66
C MET A 1 20.44 16.34 -26.46
N ASN A 2 20.96 17.57 -26.36
CA ASN A 2 20.71 18.45 -25.18
C ASN A 2 19.22 18.78 -24.91
N ASN A 3 18.43 19.12 -25.93
CA ASN A 3 17.05 19.58 -25.70
C ASN A 3 16.10 18.52 -25.07
N LYS A 4 16.25 17.23 -25.43
CA LYS A 4 15.38 16.18 -24.87
C LYS A 4 15.58 15.97 -23.37
N GLN A 5 16.80 16.10 -22.91
CA GLN A 5 17.13 15.96 -21.50
C GLN A 5 16.64 17.16 -20.70
N GLU A 6 16.72 18.36 -21.28
CA GLU A 6 16.18 19.59 -20.72
C GLU A 6 14.65 19.49 -20.54
N TYR A 7 13.90 19.14 -21.60
CA TYR A 7 12.45 18.91 -21.47
C TYR A 7 12.07 17.86 -20.43
N LEU A 8 12.89 16.85 -20.23
CA LEU A 8 12.61 15.82 -19.22
C LEU A 8 12.83 16.34 -17.80
N GLU A 9 13.87 17.14 -17.56
CA GLU A 9 14.12 17.76 -16.23
C GLU A 9 13.05 18.82 -15.93
N ASP A 10 12.65 19.64 -16.88
CA ASP A 10 11.57 20.63 -16.72
C ASP A 10 10.23 19.94 -16.44
N PHE A 11 9.94 18.86 -17.15
CA PHE A 11 8.77 18.02 -16.86
C PHE A 11 8.80 17.44 -15.45
N LYS A 12 9.94 17.04 -14.96
CA LYS A 12 10.11 16.53 -13.60
C LYS A 12 9.82 17.62 -12.57
N ILE A 13 10.29 18.86 -12.82
CA ILE A 13 10.00 20.03 -11.98
C ILE A 13 8.49 20.30 -11.99
N TYR A 14 7.85 20.35 -13.14
CA TYR A 14 6.42 20.53 -13.31
C TYR A 14 5.60 19.49 -12.51
N LEU A 15 5.96 18.19 -12.60
CA LEU A 15 5.29 17.14 -11.87
C LEU A 15 5.41 17.31 -10.35
N LYS A 16 6.52 17.88 -9.89
CA LYS A 16 6.77 18.12 -8.48
C LYS A 16 6.04 19.36 -7.96
N SER A 17 6.21 20.50 -8.66
CA SER A 17 5.75 21.82 -8.21
C SER A 17 4.26 22.04 -8.44
N GLU A 18 3.77 21.72 -9.64
CA GLU A 18 2.38 22.02 -10.00
C GLU A 18 1.42 20.85 -9.78
N LYS A 19 1.87 19.62 -10.05
CA LYS A 19 1.00 18.43 -9.87
C LYS A 19 1.12 17.82 -8.50
N ASN A 20 2.09 18.22 -7.70
CA ASN A 20 2.34 17.69 -6.35
C ASN A 20 2.36 16.14 -6.31
N PHE A 21 2.98 15.54 -7.34
CA PHE A 21 3.09 14.09 -7.43
C PHE A 21 4.11 13.54 -6.43
N SER A 22 3.91 12.32 -5.98
CA SER A 22 4.89 11.64 -5.13
C SER A 22 6.19 11.35 -5.90
N SER A 23 7.32 11.32 -5.21
CA SER A 23 8.63 10.98 -5.79
C SER A 23 8.62 9.67 -6.57
N HIS A 24 7.81 8.71 -6.14
CA HIS A 24 7.64 7.42 -6.84
C HIS A 24 6.88 7.60 -8.17
N THR A 25 5.81 8.40 -8.18
CA THR A 25 5.05 8.70 -9.40
C THR A 25 5.89 9.49 -10.38
N ILE A 26 6.64 10.50 -9.92
CA ILE A 26 7.54 11.31 -10.75
C ILE A 26 8.58 10.41 -11.40
N ARG A 27 9.24 9.54 -10.64
CA ARG A 27 10.24 8.59 -11.17
C ARG A 27 9.66 7.68 -12.24
N ALA A 28 8.45 7.14 -12.02
CA ALA A 28 7.78 6.27 -12.99
C ALA A 28 7.41 7.02 -14.27
N TYR A 29 6.88 8.24 -14.16
CA TYR A 29 6.50 9.07 -15.31
C TYR A 29 7.72 9.49 -16.11
N CYS A 30 8.76 10.00 -15.46
CA CYS A 30 10.01 10.37 -16.14
C CYS A 30 10.66 9.17 -16.84
N ALA A 31 10.65 7.99 -16.22
CA ALA A 31 11.19 6.78 -16.87
C ALA A 31 10.38 6.36 -18.11
N ASP A 32 9.06 6.50 -18.08
CA ASP A 32 8.21 6.21 -19.24
C ASP A 32 8.44 7.21 -20.38
N VAL A 33 8.52 8.51 -20.06
CA VAL A 33 8.82 9.57 -21.05
C VAL A 33 10.22 9.38 -21.61
N TYR A 34 11.22 9.11 -20.77
CA TYR A 34 12.57 8.82 -21.21
C TYR A 34 12.62 7.65 -22.22
N THR A 35 11.90 6.55 -21.94
CA THR A 35 11.79 5.41 -22.84
C THR A 35 11.19 5.80 -24.20
N PHE A 36 10.18 6.68 -24.19
CA PHE A 36 9.57 7.22 -25.41
C PHE A 36 10.55 8.12 -26.18
N LEU A 37 11.25 9.03 -25.49
CA LEU A 37 12.24 9.90 -26.09
C LEU A 37 13.40 9.14 -26.73
N LEU A 38 13.81 8.01 -26.16
CA LEU A 38 14.78 7.09 -26.76
C LEU A 38 14.22 6.42 -28.03
N TRP A 39 12.93 6.00 -27.99
CA TRP A 39 12.31 5.33 -29.13
C TRP A 39 12.15 6.25 -30.34
N ILE A 40 11.85 7.54 -30.16
CA ILE A 40 11.75 8.51 -31.26
C ILE A 40 13.11 8.84 -31.89
N GLY A 41 14.23 8.37 -31.29
CA GLY A 41 15.60 8.53 -31.84
C GLY A 41 15.99 9.99 -32.03
N GLU A 42 16.32 10.40 -33.24
CA GLU A 42 16.75 11.77 -33.57
C GLU A 42 15.58 12.76 -33.81
N LEU A 43 14.32 12.26 -33.81
CA LEU A 43 13.17 13.13 -34.03
C LEU A 43 13.00 14.13 -32.86
N ASN A 44 12.59 15.36 -33.25
CA ASN A 44 12.25 16.38 -32.26
C ASN A 44 10.94 16.02 -31.52
N PRO A 45 10.91 15.98 -30.19
CA PRO A 45 9.69 15.71 -29.45
C PRO A 45 8.56 16.70 -29.72
N LEU A 46 8.89 17.95 -30.12
CA LEU A 46 7.92 18.98 -30.39
C LEU A 46 7.18 18.79 -31.74
N GLU A 47 7.73 17.95 -32.63
CA GLU A 47 7.21 17.70 -33.97
C GLU A 47 6.53 16.33 -34.12
N ILE A 48 6.30 15.65 -33.03
CA ILE A 48 5.64 14.32 -33.02
C ILE A 48 4.16 14.50 -33.36
N ASP A 49 3.71 13.76 -34.34
CA ASP A 49 2.32 13.73 -34.77
C ASP A 49 1.54 12.53 -34.17
N PRO A 50 0.21 12.49 -34.28
CA PRO A 50 -0.60 11.37 -33.79
C PRO A 50 -0.25 10.01 -34.44
N LYS A 51 0.23 10.04 -35.70
CA LYS A 51 0.61 8.80 -36.42
C LYS A 51 1.87 8.21 -35.79
N LYS A 52 2.89 9.03 -35.53
CA LYS A 52 4.12 8.59 -34.88
C LYS A 52 3.87 8.04 -33.49
N PHE A 53 2.97 8.67 -32.73
CA PHE A 53 2.58 8.15 -31.45
C PHE A 53 1.83 6.80 -31.56
N SER A 54 1.01 6.60 -32.58
CA SER A 54 0.35 5.33 -32.85
C SER A 54 1.36 4.20 -33.17
N GLU A 55 2.43 4.52 -33.89
CA GLU A 55 3.56 3.59 -34.11
C GLU A 55 4.23 3.19 -32.80
N TYR A 56 4.43 4.14 -31.86
CA TYR A 56 4.93 3.83 -30.53
C TYR A 56 3.99 2.93 -29.74
N LEU A 57 2.68 3.19 -29.80
CA LEU A 57 1.70 2.31 -29.15
C LEU A 57 1.76 0.88 -29.68
N TYR A 58 1.86 0.74 -31.00
CA TYR A 58 2.02 -0.58 -31.61
C TYR A 58 3.32 -1.25 -31.13
N PHE A 59 4.43 -0.52 -31.11
CA PHE A 59 5.72 -1.00 -30.62
C PHE A 59 5.63 -1.51 -29.16
N ILE A 60 5.07 -0.74 -28.22
CA ILE A 60 4.98 -1.16 -26.82
C ILE A 60 4.01 -2.30 -26.61
N GLN A 61 3.04 -2.52 -27.51
CA GLN A 61 2.16 -3.69 -27.48
C GLN A 61 2.90 -4.98 -27.86
N GLN A 62 3.90 -4.89 -28.75
CA GLN A 62 4.73 -6.05 -29.15
C GLN A 62 5.71 -6.49 -28.04
N ILE A 63 6.05 -5.60 -27.12
CA ILE A 63 6.99 -5.90 -26.00
C ILE A 63 6.35 -6.74 -24.88
N ASN A 64 5.10 -7.15 -25.03
CA ASN A 64 4.39 -7.98 -24.04
C ASN A 64 4.21 -7.33 -22.66
N TYR A 65 4.12 -5.99 -22.62
CA TYR A 65 3.77 -5.27 -21.39
C TYR A 65 2.34 -5.58 -20.95
N SER A 66 2.12 -5.58 -19.63
CA SER A 66 0.75 -5.66 -19.10
C SER A 66 -0.10 -4.46 -19.56
N LYS A 67 -1.43 -4.67 -19.70
CA LYS A 67 -2.37 -3.59 -20.05
C LYS A 67 -2.26 -2.39 -19.11
N THR A 68 -2.01 -2.63 -17.82
CA THR A 68 -1.79 -1.59 -16.80
C THR A 68 -0.51 -0.80 -17.06
N THR A 69 0.56 -1.48 -17.45
CA THR A 69 1.83 -0.82 -17.81
C THR A 69 1.67 0.04 -19.05
N ILE A 70 1.00 -0.46 -20.08
CA ILE A 70 0.72 0.31 -21.31
C ILE A 70 -0.13 1.53 -20.99
N ALA A 71 -1.20 1.39 -20.19
CA ALA A 71 -2.05 2.51 -19.78
C ALA A 71 -1.26 3.57 -19.00
N ARG A 72 -0.34 3.17 -18.11
CA ARG A 72 0.52 4.09 -17.38
C ARG A 72 1.48 4.83 -18.32
N LYS A 73 2.11 4.13 -19.25
CA LYS A 73 3.01 4.75 -20.26
C LYS A 73 2.28 5.80 -21.12
N ILE A 74 1.07 5.50 -21.56
CA ILE A 74 0.23 6.46 -22.28
C ILE A 74 -0.10 7.67 -21.40
N ALA A 75 -0.48 7.46 -20.14
CA ALA A 75 -0.78 8.55 -19.22
C ALA A 75 0.43 9.43 -18.93
N SER A 76 1.63 8.84 -18.79
CA SER A 76 2.88 9.57 -18.57
C SER A 76 3.23 10.45 -19.76
N ILE A 77 3.13 9.92 -20.99
CA ILE A 77 3.44 10.68 -22.22
C ILE A 77 2.38 11.75 -22.47
N ARG A 78 1.10 11.45 -22.20
CA ARG A 78 0.03 12.47 -22.28
C ARG A 78 0.28 13.63 -21.31
N ALA A 79 0.73 13.33 -20.09
CA ALA A 79 1.09 14.36 -19.12
C ALA A 79 2.29 15.19 -19.61
N PHE A 80 3.26 14.57 -20.28
CA PHE A 80 4.41 15.26 -20.87
C PHE A 80 3.98 16.20 -22.01
N TYR A 81 3.16 15.75 -22.96
CA TYR A 81 2.66 16.62 -24.03
C TYR A 81 1.72 17.71 -23.51
N LYS A 82 0.97 17.44 -22.44
CA LYS A 82 0.19 18.49 -21.77
C LYS A 82 1.08 19.55 -21.14
N PHE A 83 2.21 19.17 -20.55
CA PHE A 83 3.23 20.07 -20.04
C PHE A 83 3.80 20.91 -21.19
N LEU A 84 4.27 20.30 -22.30
CA LEU A 84 4.82 21.02 -23.45
C LEU A 84 3.81 22.03 -24.02
N TYR A 85 2.53 21.69 -24.06
CA TYR A 85 1.46 22.57 -24.47
C TYR A 85 1.24 23.76 -23.51
N GLN A 86 1.30 23.51 -22.21
CA GLN A 86 1.14 24.55 -21.18
C GLN A 86 2.32 25.53 -21.13
N GLU A 87 3.52 25.06 -21.47
CA GLU A 87 4.72 25.90 -21.61
C GLU A 87 4.81 26.57 -23.02
N GLU A 88 3.75 26.49 -23.82
CA GLU A 88 3.67 27.09 -25.17
C GLU A 88 4.77 26.60 -26.12
N LEU A 89 5.37 25.43 -25.86
CA LEU A 89 6.40 24.83 -26.71
C LEU A 89 5.80 24.12 -27.94
N ILE A 90 4.52 23.78 -27.89
CA ILE A 90 3.74 23.20 -28.99
C ILE A 90 2.37 23.88 -29.09
N GLU A 91 1.85 24.01 -30.31
CA GLU A 91 0.56 24.68 -30.58
C GLU A 91 -0.66 23.80 -30.17
N TYR A 92 -0.53 22.48 -30.21
CA TYR A 92 -1.58 21.53 -29.83
C TYR A 92 -1.00 20.27 -29.27
N ASN A 93 -1.78 19.55 -28.46
CA ASN A 93 -1.36 18.26 -27.89
C ASN A 93 -1.65 17.12 -28.89
N PRO A 94 -0.64 16.47 -29.50
CA PRO A 94 -0.85 15.48 -30.57
C PRO A 94 -1.49 14.19 -30.11
N ILE A 95 -1.57 13.94 -28.78
CA ILE A 95 -2.05 12.68 -28.22
C ILE A 95 -3.32 12.83 -27.39
N ASP A 96 -3.97 13.96 -27.40
CA ASP A 96 -5.13 14.25 -26.55
C ASP A 96 -6.32 13.33 -26.89
N ASN A 97 -6.54 13.06 -28.17
CA ASN A 97 -7.65 12.24 -28.66
C ASN A 97 -7.35 10.72 -28.72
N ILE A 98 -6.16 10.28 -28.30
CA ILE A 98 -5.81 8.86 -28.37
C ILE A 98 -6.44 8.12 -27.19
N PRO A 99 -7.29 7.11 -27.42
CA PRO A 99 -7.96 6.40 -26.33
C PRO A 99 -6.98 5.58 -25.49
N SER A 100 -7.14 5.62 -24.19
CA SER A 100 -6.43 4.69 -23.31
C SER A 100 -7.01 3.28 -23.46
N PRO A 101 -6.18 2.22 -23.40
CA PRO A 101 -6.66 0.85 -23.45
C PRO A 101 -7.71 0.62 -22.37
N LYS A 102 -8.85 0.02 -22.74
CA LYS A 102 -9.85 -0.39 -21.75
C LYS A 102 -9.23 -1.44 -20.83
N GLN A 103 -9.13 -1.10 -19.56
CA GLN A 103 -8.71 -2.06 -18.53
C GLN A 103 -9.91 -2.95 -18.20
N ASN A 104 -9.75 -4.25 -18.36
CA ASN A 104 -10.70 -5.19 -17.78
C ASN A 104 -10.59 -5.07 -16.27
N LYS A 105 -11.56 -4.45 -15.62
CA LYS A 105 -11.68 -4.44 -14.16
C LYS A 105 -11.97 -5.88 -13.74
N LYS A 106 -10.93 -6.65 -13.38
CA LYS A 106 -11.15 -7.87 -12.59
C LYS A 106 -11.73 -7.43 -11.27
N LEU A 107 -12.75 -8.12 -10.80
CA LEU A 107 -13.20 -7.95 -9.41
C LEU A 107 -11.98 -8.16 -8.51
N PRO A 108 -11.74 -7.27 -7.54
CA PRO A 108 -10.61 -7.44 -6.64
C PRO A 108 -10.75 -8.77 -5.89
N ASP A 109 -9.69 -9.57 -5.87
CA ASP A 109 -9.63 -10.74 -4.99
C ASP A 109 -9.73 -10.25 -3.54
N PHE A 110 -10.51 -10.92 -2.73
CA PHE A 110 -10.54 -10.73 -1.28
C PHE A 110 -10.29 -12.05 -0.57
N LEU A 111 -9.82 -11.97 0.66
CA LEU A 111 -9.52 -13.12 1.51
C LEU A 111 -10.61 -13.29 2.55
N TYR A 112 -11.07 -14.51 2.72
CA TYR A 112 -11.86 -14.91 3.86
C TYR A 112 -10.97 -15.06 5.10
N GLU A 113 -11.57 -15.09 6.27
CA GLU A 113 -10.85 -15.15 7.53
C GLU A 113 -10.03 -16.44 7.69
N ASP A 114 -10.62 -17.58 7.35
CA ASP A 114 -9.96 -18.87 7.32
C ASP A 114 -8.74 -18.92 6.38
N GLU A 115 -8.82 -18.23 5.24
CA GLU A 115 -7.69 -18.09 4.32
C GLU A 115 -6.56 -17.27 4.93
N VAL A 116 -6.89 -16.17 5.64
CA VAL A 116 -5.89 -15.36 6.33
C VAL A 116 -5.26 -16.13 7.49
N GLU A 117 -6.06 -16.83 8.29
CA GLU A 117 -5.53 -17.71 9.36
C GLU A 117 -4.59 -18.76 8.80
N ASN A 118 -4.96 -19.41 7.70
CA ASN A 118 -4.10 -20.40 7.05
C ASN A 118 -2.79 -19.78 6.55
N ILE A 119 -2.83 -18.57 5.96
CA ILE A 119 -1.63 -17.82 5.56
C ILE A 119 -0.74 -17.56 6.79
N LEU A 120 -1.34 -17.09 7.88
CA LEU A 120 -0.63 -16.79 9.10
C LEU A 120 -0.04 -18.07 9.75
N ARG A 121 -0.78 -19.17 9.82
CA ARG A 121 -0.30 -20.47 10.30
C ARG A 121 0.83 -21.06 9.44
N GLY A 122 0.82 -20.76 8.14
CA GLY A 122 1.88 -21.18 7.21
C GLY A 122 3.25 -20.51 7.43
N ILE A 123 3.32 -19.50 8.29
CA ILE A 123 4.59 -18.84 8.62
C ILE A 123 5.28 -19.59 9.74
N LYS A 124 6.47 -20.11 9.46
CA LYS A 124 7.31 -20.75 10.49
C LYS A 124 7.81 -19.70 11.47
N ILE A 125 7.48 -19.86 12.75
CA ILE A 125 7.86 -18.96 13.84
C ILE A 125 9.06 -19.46 14.66
N ASP A 126 9.71 -20.50 14.20
CA ASP A 126 10.91 -21.12 14.78
C ASP A 126 12.18 -20.27 14.63
N THR A 127 12.10 -19.21 13.86
CA THR A 127 13.17 -18.22 13.68
C THR A 127 12.72 -16.82 14.08
N PRO A 128 13.62 -15.95 14.58
CA PRO A 128 13.29 -14.56 14.92
C PRO A 128 12.68 -13.79 13.75
N ALA A 129 13.20 -14.00 12.53
CA ALA A 129 12.66 -13.37 11.32
C ALA A 129 11.27 -13.94 10.94
N GLY A 130 11.04 -15.22 11.17
CA GLY A 130 9.73 -15.84 10.97
C GLY A 130 8.69 -15.25 11.91
N TYR A 131 9.01 -15.14 13.20
CA TYR A 131 8.14 -14.51 14.18
C TYR A 131 7.82 -13.04 13.82
N ARG A 132 8.85 -12.23 13.52
CA ARG A 132 8.68 -10.87 13.02
C ARG A 132 7.73 -10.83 11.82
N ASN A 133 7.93 -11.69 10.82
CA ASN A 133 7.11 -11.72 9.62
C ASN A 133 5.66 -12.07 9.92
N ARG A 134 5.42 -12.98 10.89
CA ARG A 134 4.08 -13.32 11.38
C ARG A 134 3.38 -12.09 11.96
N ILE A 135 4.02 -11.36 12.88
CA ILE A 135 3.46 -10.15 13.49
C ILE A 135 3.19 -9.06 12.45
N ILE A 136 4.09 -8.89 11.46
CA ILE A 136 3.90 -7.95 10.35
C ILE A 136 2.63 -8.26 9.55
N LEU A 137 2.41 -9.51 9.16
CA LEU A 137 1.23 -9.88 8.38
C LEU A 137 -0.05 -9.82 9.21
N GLU A 138 0.02 -10.15 10.48
CA GLU A 138 -1.09 -9.99 11.42
C GLU A 138 -1.49 -8.51 11.57
N LEU A 139 -0.52 -7.62 11.77
CA LEU A 139 -0.78 -6.17 11.81
C LEU A 139 -1.41 -5.65 10.51
N LEU A 140 -0.94 -6.10 9.33
CA LEU A 140 -1.57 -5.73 8.07
C LEU A 140 -3.03 -6.14 8.01
N TRP A 141 -3.36 -7.31 8.57
CA TRP A 141 -4.72 -7.84 8.61
C TRP A 141 -5.62 -7.07 9.56
N VAL A 142 -5.20 -6.90 10.81
CA VAL A 142 -6.05 -6.32 11.84
C VAL A 142 -6.19 -4.79 11.76
N THR A 143 -5.25 -4.10 11.12
CA THR A 143 -5.26 -2.63 11.04
C THR A 143 -5.59 -2.09 9.67
N GLY A 144 -5.50 -2.91 8.63
CA GLY A 144 -5.66 -2.47 7.25
C GLY A 144 -4.67 -1.39 6.81
N MET A 145 -3.55 -1.19 7.51
CA MET A 145 -2.55 -0.17 7.14
C MET A 145 -1.85 -0.51 5.82
N ARG A 146 -1.29 0.50 5.15
CA ARG A 146 -0.49 0.27 3.95
C ARG A 146 0.85 -0.34 4.33
N ILE A 147 1.42 -1.17 3.44
CA ILE A 147 2.76 -1.77 3.68
C ILE A 147 3.84 -0.71 3.95
N SER A 148 3.75 0.47 3.31
CA SER A 148 4.69 1.57 3.55
C SER A 148 4.49 2.26 4.90
N GLU A 149 3.26 2.31 5.39
CA GLU A 149 2.93 2.80 6.74
C GLU A 149 3.49 1.84 7.78
N LEU A 150 3.27 0.55 7.62
CA LEU A 150 3.79 -0.48 8.53
C LEU A 150 5.33 -0.51 8.55
N SER A 151 5.97 -0.51 7.40
CA SER A 151 7.44 -0.50 7.35
C SER A 151 8.03 0.81 7.89
N GLY A 152 7.26 1.90 7.88
CA GLY A 152 7.63 3.20 8.40
C GLY A 152 7.53 3.34 9.91
N LEU A 153 6.92 2.39 10.62
CA LEU A 153 6.71 2.48 12.07
C LEU A 153 8.02 2.56 12.85
N ASN A 154 8.02 3.42 13.87
CA ASN A 154 9.01 3.53 14.92
C ASN A 154 8.40 3.10 16.25
N TYR A 155 9.22 2.93 17.29
CA TYR A 155 8.72 2.62 18.64
C TYR A 155 7.83 3.75 19.19
N GLU A 156 8.14 5.03 18.93
CA GLU A 156 7.34 6.19 19.35
C GLU A 156 5.92 6.22 18.77
N ASN A 157 5.66 5.43 17.72
CA ASN A 157 4.33 5.36 17.10
C ASN A 157 3.37 4.44 17.85
N LEU A 158 3.86 3.69 18.83
CA LEU A 158 3.06 2.75 19.61
C LEU A 158 2.53 3.40 20.86
N ASN A 159 1.22 3.29 21.08
CA ASN A 159 0.57 3.55 22.36
C ASN A 159 -0.09 2.27 22.83
N LEU A 160 0.70 1.41 23.48
CA LEU A 160 0.24 0.08 23.91
C LEU A 160 -0.73 0.15 25.08
N GLU A 161 -0.76 1.22 25.87
CA GLU A 161 -1.73 1.42 26.94
C GLU A 161 -3.13 1.64 26.39
N GLN A 162 -3.23 2.40 25.29
CA GLN A 162 -4.51 2.72 24.62
C GLN A 162 -4.87 1.74 23.51
N ASN A 163 -4.04 0.70 23.24
CA ASN A 163 -4.18 -0.21 22.11
C ASN A 163 -4.22 0.52 20.76
N GLU A 164 -3.33 1.47 20.56
CA GLU A 164 -3.32 2.36 19.39
C GLU A 164 -1.94 2.39 18.73
N ILE A 165 -1.95 2.52 17.40
CA ILE A 165 -0.74 2.80 16.62
C ILE A 165 -0.99 4.06 15.78
N ARG A 166 -0.07 5.02 15.86
CA ARG A 166 -0.07 6.23 15.07
C ARG A 166 0.62 5.97 13.73
N VAL A 167 -0.09 6.17 12.62
CA VAL A 167 0.45 5.93 11.27
C VAL A 167 0.42 7.19 10.42
N PHE A 168 1.46 7.39 9.62
CA PHE A 168 1.62 8.54 8.74
C PHE A 168 1.36 8.14 7.28
N GLY A 169 0.37 8.76 6.66
CA GLY A 169 -0.02 8.54 5.27
C GLY A 169 0.64 9.52 4.30
N LYS A 170 0.19 9.51 3.05
CA LYS A 170 0.66 10.43 2.01
C LYS A 170 0.37 11.90 2.40
N GLY A 171 1.39 12.75 2.32
CA GLY A 171 1.29 14.17 2.67
C GLY A 171 1.30 14.43 4.19
N SER A 172 1.98 13.57 4.95
CA SER A 172 2.13 13.67 6.41
C SER A 172 0.80 13.68 7.18
N LYS A 173 -0.27 13.15 6.57
CA LYS A 173 -1.54 12.97 7.28
C LYS A 173 -1.40 11.83 8.27
N GLU A 174 -1.68 12.16 9.51
CA GLU A 174 -1.66 11.23 10.63
C GLU A 174 -3.05 10.59 10.81
N ARG A 175 -3.08 9.33 11.22
CA ARG A 175 -4.27 8.67 11.74
C ARG A 175 -3.89 7.64 12.79
N ILE A 176 -4.83 7.32 13.64
CA ILE A 176 -4.74 6.23 14.61
C ILE A 176 -5.34 4.97 14.00
N VAL A 177 -4.70 3.83 14.23
CA VAL A 177 -5.25 2.50 13.97
C VAL A 177 -5.31 1.72 15.28
N LEU A 178 -6.34 0.90 15.42
CA LEU A 178 -6.58 0.12 16.64
C LEU A 178 -5.81 -1.20 16.59
N LEU A 179 -5.35 -1.64 17.74
CA LEU A 179 -4.56 -2.85 17.94
C LEU A 179 -5.34 -3.81 18.85
N PRO A 180 -5.83 -4.97 18.36
CA PRO A 180 -6.46 -5.97 19.21
C PRO A 180 -5.50 -6.54 20.26
N ASP A 181 -6.02 -6.90 21.45
CA ASP A 181 -5.20 -7.38 22.56
C ASP A 181 -4.32 -8.57 22.20
N LYS A 182 -4.86 -9.56 21.48
CA LYS A 182 -4.10 -10.73 21.01
C LYS A 182 -2.89 -10.34 20.14
N THR A 183 -3.09 -9.40 19.21
CA THR A 183 -2.00 -8.90 18.33
C THR A 183 -1.03 -8.02 19.11
N LYS A 184 -1.51 -7.26 20.09
CA LYS A 184 -0.69 -6.49 21.03
C LYS A 184 0.26 -7.39 21.81
N GLU A 185 -0.23 -8.49 22.39
CA GLU A 185 0.61 -9.46 23.10
C GLU A 185 1.74 -10.00 22.19
N GLY A 186 1.39 -10.39 20.97
CA GLY A 186 2.38 -10.83 19.99
C GLY A 186 3.40 -9.75 19.63
N LEU A 187 2.97 -8.49 19.52
CA LEU A 187 3.84 -7.36 19.25
C LEU A 187 4.77 -7.06 20.43
N ILE A 188 4.27 -7.10 21.66
CA ILE A 188 5.08 -6.94 22.87
C ILE A 188 6.13 -8.05 22.94
N ASN A 189 5.76 -9.31 22.74
CA ASN A 189 6.71 -10.40 22.72
C ASN A 189 7.78 -10.24 21.61
N TYR A 190 7.39 -9.71 20.43
CA TYR A 190 8.37 -9.37 19.41
C TYR A 190 9.37 -8.32 19.88
N ILE A 191 8.89 -7.25 20.52
CA ILE A 191 9.73 -6.15 21.02
C ILE A 191 10.69 -6.63 22.10
N GLU A 192 10.19 -7.33 23.10
CA GLU A 192 10.94 -7.67 24.30
C GLU A 192 11.87 -8.89 24.13
N ASN A 193 11.46 -9.89 23.34
CA ASN A 193 12.13 -11.17 23.30
C ASN A 193 12.70 -11.56 21.93
N VAL A 194 12.23 -10.97 20.84
CA VAL A 194 12.58 -11.43 19.48
C VAL A 194 13.42 -10.44 18.70
N SER A 195 13.19 -9.14 18.85
CA SER A 195 13.88 -8.12 18.05
C SER A 195 15.38 -8.14 18.25
N ASP A 196 15.86 -8.32 19.48
CA ASP A 196 17.28 -8.42 19.83
C ASP A 196 17.96 -9.67 19.29
N LEU A 197 17.20 -10.76 19.07
CA LEU A 197 17.71 -11.97 18.42
C LEU A 197 17.91 -11.76 16.91
N ILE A 198 17.25 -10.79 16.30
CA ILE A 198 17.48 -10.41 14.89
C ILE A 198 18.73 -9.55 14.80
N CYS A 199 18.80 -8.50 15.59
CA CYS A 199 19.94 -7.60 15.69
C CYS A 199 19.86 -6.83 17.00
N LYS A 200 20.84 -7.04 17.86
CA LYS A 200 20.92 -6.35 19.16
C LYS A 200 21.15 -4.84 18.93
N LYS A 201 20.14 -4.05 19.24
CA LYS A 201 20.16 -2.58 19.12
C LYS A 201 19.35 -1.93 20.22
N GLU A 202 19.72 -0.72 20.58
CA GLU A 202 18.93 0.14 21.45
C GLU A 202 17.56 0.46 20.81
N HIS A 203 16.50 0.32 21.57
CA HIS A 203 15.13 0.62 21.15
C HIS A 203 14.79 2.08 21.49
N LEU A 204 15.43 3.03 20.77
CA LEU A 204 15.12 4.45 20.91
C LEU A 204 13.74 4.77 20.30
N PRO A 205 13.06 5.84 20.75
CA PRO A 205 11.73 6.21 20.25
C PRO A 205 11.66 6.33 18.72
N ASP A 206 12.66 6.90 18.10
CA ASP A 206 12.78 7.09 16.64
C ASP A 206 13.35 5.89 15.88
N SER A 207 13.74 4.83 16.62
CA SER A 207 14.25 3.60 16.01
C SER A 207 13.17 2.84 15.25
N PRO A 208 13.52 2.17 14.11
CA PRO A 208 12.56 1.38 13.36
C PRO A 208 12.00 0.23 14.18
N LEU A 209 10.68 0.07 14.22
CA LEU A 209 10.01 -1.02 14.90
C LEU A 209 10.39 -2.39 14.29
N PHE A 210 10.39 -2.50 12.95
CA PHE A 210 10.74 -3.72 12.24
C PHE A 210 12.08 -3.57 11.53
N ILE A 211 13.04 -4.43 11.89
CA ILE A 211 14.42 -4.39 11.41
C ILE A 211 14.80 -5.66 10.62
N ASN A 212 15.80 -5.55 9.78
CA ASN A 212 16.49 -6.67 9.14
C ASN A 212 17.70 -7.13 9.97
N TYR A 213 18.41 -8.18 9.52
CA TYR A 213 19.58 -8.73 10.23
C TYR A 213 20.75 -7.75 10.40
N ASN A 214 20.78 -6.67 9.62
CA ASN A 214 21.78 -5.61 9.72
C ASN A 214 21.31 -4.46 10.65
N GLY A 215 20.15 -4.60 11.30
CA GLY A 215 19.55 -3.59 12.15
C GLY A 215 18.98 -2.37 11.41
N PHE A 216 18.84 -2.42 10.09
CA PHE A 216 18.17 -1.39 9.32
C PHE A 216 16.68 -1.66 9.20
N ARG A 217 15.91 -0.58 8.98
CA ARG A 217 14.46 -0.64 8.73
C ARG A 217 14.12 -1.69 7.66
N LEU A 218 13.14 -2.53 7.96
CA LEU A 218 12.68 -3.56 7.06
C LEU A 218 11.96 -2.91 5.84
N GLN A 219 12.42 -3.24 4.64
CA GLN A 219 11.89 -2.67 3.41
C GLN A 219 10.59 -3.36 2.97
N ASN A 220 9.73 -2.61 2.28
CA ASN A 220 8.47 -3.10 1.69
C ASN A 220 8.66 -4.37 0.84
N GLN A 221 9.78 -4.49 0.13
CA GLN A 221 10.09 -5.65 -0.70
C GLN A 221 10.27 -6.92 0.13
N SER A 222 10.91 -6.83 1.30
CA SER A 222 11.08 -7.94 2.24
C SER A 222 9.75 -8.43 2.78
N ILE A 223 8.83 -7.51 3.11
CA ILE A 223 7.48 -7.84 3.58
C ILE A 223 6.68 -8.53 2.46
N ARG A 224 6.76 -8.02 1.21
CA ARG A 224 6.11 -8.69 0.07
C ARG A 224 6.67 -10.10 -0.17
N LYS A 225 7.98 -10.28 -0.01
CA LYS A 225 8.62 -11.60 -0.12
C LYS A 225 8.12 -12.56 0.95
N ALA A 226 8.03 -12.11 2.20
CA ALA A 226 7.49 -12.89 3.32
C ALA A 226 6.04 -13.33 3.07
N LEU A 227 5.17 -12.39 2.62
CA LEU A 227 3.80 -12.70 2.25
C LEU A 227 3.73 -13.72 1.11
N LYS A 228 4.52 -13.55 0.05
CA LYS A 228 4.57 -14.50 -1.07
C LYS A 228 4.98 -15.90 -0.60
N GLN A 229 5.95 -16.00 0.29
CA GLN A 229 6.40 -17.27 0.86
C GLN A 229 5.29 -17.93 1.69
N ALA A 230 4.61 -17.17 2.55
CA ALA A 230 3.50 -17.66 3.37
C ALA A 230 2.33 -18.19 2.50
N VAL A 231 1.96 -17.47 1.45
CA VAL A 231 0.91 -17.90 0.50
C VAL A 231 1.33 -19.16 -0.26
N SER A 232 2.59 -19.23 -0.70
CA SER A 232 3.10 -20.41 -1.42
C SER A 232 3.13 -21.67 -0.56
N SER A 233 3.31 -21.56 0.77
CA SER A 233 3.37 -22.70 1.69
C SER A 233 2.02 -23.40 1.88
N ILE A 234 0.91 -22.69 1.64
CA ILE A 234 -0.47 -23.21 1.81
C ILE A 234 -1.16 -23.54 0.48
N GLN A 235 -0.46 -23.44 -0.65
CA GLN A 235 -0.99 -23.72 -2.00
C GLN A 235 -2.25 -22.92 -2.37
N LEU A 236 -2.43 -21.73 -1.82
CA LEU A 236 -3.56 -20.87 -2.16
C LEU A 236 -3.44 -20.38 -3.61
N THR A 237 -4.49 -20.57 -4.41
CA THR A 237 -4.51 -20.20 -5.84
C THR A 237 -4.73 -18.70 -6.09
N LYS A 238 -5.21 -17.96 -5.08
CA LYS A 238 -5.46 -16.51 -5.17
C LYS A 238 -4.15 -15.72 -5.22
N HIS A 239 -4.14 -14.63 -5.99
CA HIS A 239 -3.02 -13.70 -6.02
C HIS A 239 -3.05 -12.74 -4.83
N VAL A 240 -2.39 -13.12 -3.74
CA VAL A 240 -2.40 -12.35 -2.49
C VAL A 240 -1.31 -11.29 -2.46
N THR A 241 -1.70 -10.04 -2.21
CA THR A 241 -0.81 -8.89 -2.05
C THR A 241 -1.17 -8.12 -0.78
N PRO A 242 -0.31 -7.22 -0.27
CA PRO A 242 -0.69 -6.35 0.86
C PRO A 242 -1.93 -5.49 0.58
N HIS A 243 -2.21 -5.18 -0.68
CA HIS A 243 -3.45 -4.49 -1.06
C HIS A 243 -4.68 -5.38 -0.92
N VAL A 244 -4.54 -6.68 -1.21
CA VAL A 244 -5.62 -7.66 -0.98
C VAL A 244 -5.91 -7.77 0.51
N PHE A 245 -4.91 -7.85 1.39
CA PHE A 245 -5.11 -7.81 2.85
C PHE A 245 -5.92 -6.60 3.28
N ARG A 246 -5.50 -5.42 2.86
CA ARG A 246 -6.19 -4.18 3.19
C ARG A 246 -7.61 -4.10 2.60
N HIS A 247 -7.81 -4.61 1.38
CA HIS A 247 -9.14 -4.67 0.77
C HIS A 247 -10.05 -5.63 1.53
N SER A 248 -9.55 -6.80 1.91
CA SER A 248 -10.27 -7.78 2.70
C SER A 248 -10.64 -7.25 4.08
N PHE A 249 -9.74 -6.52 4.76
CA PHE A 249 -10.05 -5.80 5.99
C PHE A 249 -11.22 -4.84 5.80
N ALA A 250 -11.20 -4.01 4.74
CA ALA A 250 -12.28 -3.07 4.47
C ALA A 250 -13.61 -3.79 4.19
N THR A 251 -13.59 -4.82 3.36
CA THR A 251 -14.77 -5.62 3.01
C THR A 251 -15.36 -6.25 4.25
N LYS A 252 -14.53 -6.84 5.10
CA LYS A 252 -14.96 -7.46 6.34
C LYS A 252 -15.67 -6.48 7.28
N LEU A 253 -15.11 -5.29 7.50
CA LEU A 253 -15.77 -4.28 8.32
C LEU A 253 -17.15 -3.89 7.77
N LEU A 254 -17.27 -3.75 6.44
CA LEU A 254 -18.55 -3.44 5.78
C LEU A 254 -19.56 -4.59 5.92
N GLU A 255 -19.14 -5.84 5.76
CA GLU A 255 -19.98 -7.03 5.94
C GLU A 255 -20.54 -7.15 7.36
N HIS A 256 -19.79 -6.69 8.37
CA HIS A 256 -20.24 -6.62 9.77
C HIS A 256 -20.94 -5.32 10.12
N GLY A 257 -21.41 -4.56 9.11
CA GLY A 257 -22.27 -3.41 9.30
C GLY A 257 -21.56 -2.09 9.63
N ALA A 258 -20.24 -2.01 9.49
CA ALA A 258 -19.54 -0.75 9.65
C ALA A 258 -19.93 0.24 8.53
N ASP A 259 -20.18 1.51 8.92
CA ASP A 259 -20.46 2.56 7.95
C ASP A 259 -19.28 2.80 7.01
N LEU A 260 -19.56 2.98 5.71
CA LEU A 260 -18.52 3.20 4.69
C LEU A 260 -17.59 4.38 5.00
N ARG A 261 -18.12 5.45 5.62
CA ARG A 261 -17.31 6.61 6.00
C ARG A 261 -16.33 6.27 7.11
N ILE A 262 -16.76 5.48 8.09
CA ILE A 262 -15.90 5.01 9.18
C ILE A 262 -14.78 4.13 8.61
N VAL A 263 -15.10 3.21 7.70
CA VAL A 263 -14.08 2.38 7.02
C VAL A 263 -13.10 3.23 6.20
N GLN A 264 -13.58 4.27 5.52
CA GLN A 264 -12.73 5.20 4.77
C GLN A 264 -11.81 6.01 5.70
N GLU A 265 -12.28 6.41 6.87
CA GLU A 265 -11.49 7.09 7.90
C GLU A 265 -10.40 6.16 8.47
N LEU A 266 -10.75 4.94 8.87
CA LEU A 266 -9.80 3.92 9.33
C LEU A 266 -8.70 3.65 8.30
N LEU A 267 -9.08 3.64 7.03
CA LEU A 267 -8.14 3.42 5.94
C LEU A 267 -7.34 4.66 5.54
N GLY A 268 -7.73 5.87 5.93
CA GLY A 268 -7.07 7.11 5.54
C GLY A 268 -7.18 7.39 4.05
N HIS A 269 -8.40 7.35 3.49
CA HIS A 269 -8.68 7.75 2.11
C HIS A 269 -8.67 9.28 1.99
N ALA A 270 -7.85 9.83 1.09
CA ALA A 270 -7.56 11.26 0.93
C ALA A 270 -8.73 12.10 0.36
N SER A 271 -9.91 11.53 0.10
CA SER A 271 -10.97 12.15 -0.69
C SER A 271 -12.08 12.85 0.12
N ILE A 272 -11.94 13.03 1.41
CA ILE A 272 -12.92 13.84 2.16
C ILE A 272 -12.28 15.18 2.51
N LYS A 273 -12.89 16.26 2.03
CA LYS A 273 -12.50 17.67 2.12
C LYS A 273 -12.49 18.26 3.55
N ASN A 274 -12.41 17.45 4.61
CA ASN A 274 -12.31 17.95 5.97
C ASN A 274 -11.22 17.16 6.71
N THR A 275 -10.19 17.86 7.12
CA THR A 275 -9.29 17.43 8.19
C THR A 275 -10.11 17.55 9.48
N GLN A 276 -10.97 16.55 9.77
CA GLN A 276 -11.57 16.47 11.09
C GLN A 276 -10.43 16.12 12.06
N ILE A 277 -10.19 17.04 12.98
CA ILE A 277 -9.36 16.82 14.15
C ILE A 277 -9.97 15.61 14.87
N TYR A 278 -9.20 14.54 15.05
CA TYR A 278 -9.62 13.37 15.82
C TYR A 278 -9.95 13.83 17.25
N THR A 279 -11.22 13.99 17.56
CA THR A 279 -11.69 14.23 18.90
C THR A 279 -11.80 12.91 19.65
N HIS A 280 -11.73 12.92 20.99
CA HIS A 280 -11.93 11.72 21.81
C HIS A 280 -13.23 10.98 21.47
N VAL A 281 -14.28 11.70 21.10
CA VAL A 281 -15.59 11.15 20.68
C VAL A 281 -15.50 10.37 19.37
N SER A 282 -14.68 10.82 18.40
CA SER A 282 -14.50 10.10 17.14
C SER A 282 -13.67 8.82 17.32
N ILE A 283 -12.68 8.82 18.20
CA ILE A 283 -11.87 7.63 18.53
C ILE A 283 -12.71 6.58 19.25
N GLN A 284 -13.54 6.97 20.22
CA GLN A 284 -14.43 6.05 20.90
C GLN A 284 -15.40 5.37 19.92
N ARG A 285 -16.00 6.13 19.02
CA ARG A 285 -16.90 5.57 17.98
C ARG A 285 -16.16 4.62 17.03
N LEU A 286 -14.92 4.90 16.71
CA LEU A 286 -14.08 3.99 15.92
C LEU A 286 -13.80 2.69 16.67
N LYS A 287 -13.52 2.76 17.99
CA LYS A 287 -13.35 1.59 18.87
C LYS A 287 -14.61 0.75 18.93
N ASP A 288 -15.76 1.37 19.11
CA ASP A 288 -17.05 0.68 19.20
C ASP A 288 -17.36 -0.09 17.91
N VAL A 289 -17.23 0.57 16.75
CA VAL A 289 -17.43 -0.08 15.44
C VAL A 289 -16.41 -1.17 15.18
N TYR A 290 -15.13 -0.94 15.51
CA TYR A 290 -14.09 -1.93 15.35
C TYR A 290 -14.35 -3.17 16.22
N ASN A 291 -14.71 -2.99 17.48
CA ASN A 291 -14.99 -4.08 18.42
C ASN A 291 -16.20 -4.92 18.00
N ILE A 292 -17.20 -4.32 17.35
CA ILE A 292 -18.37 -5.02 16.83
C ILE A 292 -18.05 -5.75 15.52
N ALA A 293 -17.27 -5.11 14.65
CA ALA A 293 -17.08 -5.56 13.27
C ALA A 293 -15.81 -6.40 13.06
N HIS A 294 -14.86 -6.42 14.00
CA HIS A 294 -13.60 -7.14 13.81
C HIS A 294 -13.57 -8.42 14.69
N PRO A 295 -13.40 -9.63 14.11
CA PRO A 295 -13.51 -10.90 14.83
C PRO A 295 -12.45 -11.12 15.91
N HIS A 296 -11.24 -10.56 15.74
CA HIS A 296 -10.20 -10.64 16.77
C HIS A 296 -10.43 -9.69 17.97
N SER A 297 -11.49 -8.88 17.95
CA SER A 297 -11.88 -8.04 19.07
C SER A 297 -12.99 -8.67 19.93
N ILE A 298 -13.61 -9.76 19.47
CA ILE A 298 -14.60 -10.50 20.25
C ILE A 298 -13.83 -11.47 21.16
N PRO A 299 -13.95 -11.40 22.50
CA PRO A 299 -13.41 -12.44 23.39
C PRO A 299 -14.00 -13.78 22.95
N GLU A 300 -13.17 -14.83 22.88
CA GLU A 300 -13.67 -16.20 22.70
C GLU A 300 -14.68 -16.44 23.82
N THR A 301 -15.97 -16.43 23.51
CA THR A 301 -17.01 -16.84 24.45
C THR A 301 -16.73 -18.31 24.73
N ASN A 302 -16.42 -18.63 25.98
CA ASN A 302 -16.37 -19.99 26.50
C ASN A 302 -17.58 -20.73 25.94
N GLU A 303 -17.33 -21.86 25.28
CA GLU A 303 -18.38 -22.83 24.97
C GLU A 303 -19.18 -23.10 26.25
N PRO A 304 -20.51 -23.14 26.19
CA PRO A 304 -21.27 -23.55 27.35
C PRO A 304 -20.85 -24.97 27.69
N SER A 305 -20.27 -25.14 28.88
CA SER A 305 -20.02 -26.43 29.47
C SER A 305 -21.35 -27.21 29.48
N ASN A 306 -21.42 -28.26 28.66
CA ASN A 306 -22.42 -29.31 28.78
C ASN A 306 -22.21 -30.05 30.11
N ALA A 307 -22.70 -29.46 31.18
CA ALA A 307 -22.95 -30.15 32.44
C ALA A 307 -24.43 -30.02 32.73
N LEU A 308 -25.03 -31.15 32.88
CA LEU A 308 -26.38 -31.45 33.34
C LEU A 308 -27.37 -31.96 32.27
N LEU A 309 -27.29 -33.24 32.03
CA LEU A 309 -28.44 -34.13 32.05
C LEU A 309 -28.00 -35.43 32.70
N GLY A 310 -28.10 -35.45 33.98
CA GLY A 310 -28.26 -36.65 34.78
C GLY A 310 -29.68 -36.62 35.33
N GLU A 311 -30.46 -37.49 34.85
CA GLU A 311 -31.49 -38.34 35.42
C GLU A 311 -32.47 -38.81 34.38
#